data_b099a1ee268a0630a5611464b032ec1f
#
_entry.id   b099a1ee268a0630a5611464b032ec1f
#
_cell.length_a   1.000
_cell.length_b   1.000
_cell.length_c   1.000
_cell.angle_alpha   90.00
_cell.angle_beta   90.00
_cell.angle_gamma   90.00
#
_symmetry.space_group_name_H-M   'P 1'
#
loop_
_entity.id
_entity.type
_entity.pdbx_description
1 polymer ?
#
loop_
_entity_poly.entity_id
_entity_poly.type
_entity_poly.pdbx_seq_one_letter_code
_entity_poly.pdbx_strand_id
1 'polypeptide(L)'
;MKAAAVRFLAIVLITLALSAPVAAQSDGIRATISGQMDAFRADDFDTAFGFAAPNIKSMFGTSDRFGTMVRNGYPMVWKNANVRYLELRELSGNLWQMVQVEAQDGSFHYLDYMMVETENGWQIAAVQFLPDPGVGA
;
A
#
# COMPACT_ATOMS: atom_id res chain seq x y z
N MET A 1 -56.24 -11.18 38.27
CA MET A 1 -55.31 -11.73 37.28
C MET A 1 -54.16 -10.75 37.12
N LYS A 2 -52.98 -11.14 37.48
CA LYS A 2 -51.79 -10.31 37.29
C LYS A 2 -51.24 -10.53 35.87
N ALA A 3 -51.29 -9.51 35.05
CA ALA A 3 -50.60 -9.57 33.77
C ALA A 3 -49.08 -9.54 34.01
N ALA A 4 -48.38 -10.57 33.59
CA ALA A 4 -46.92 -10.55 33.59
C ALA A 4 -46.44 -9.61 32.52
N ALA A 5 -45.83 -8.49 32.93
CA ALA A 5 -45.16 -7.61 31.99
C ALA A 5 -43.85 -8.28 31.54
N VAL A 6 -43.86 -8.81 30.34
CA VAL A 6 -42.62 -9.29 29.72
C VAL A 6 -41.83 -8.04 29.27
N ARG A 7 -40.82 -7.69 30.05
CA ARG A 7 -39.86 -6.67 29.65
C ARG A 7 -38.90 -7.31 28.66
N PHE A 8 -39.09 -7.03 27.37
CA PHE A 8 -38.08 -7.30 26.38
C PHE A 8 -36.97 -6.27 26.56
N LEU A 9 -35.89 -6.70 27.18
CA LEU A 9 -34.66 -5.93 27.16
C LEU A 9 -34.08 -6.06 25.75
N ALA A 10 -34.32 -5.08 24.91
CA ALA A 10 -33.63 -4.98 23.62
C ALA A 10 -32.15 -4.68 23.91
N ILE A 11 -31.33 -5.71 23.90
CA ILE A 11 -29.88 -5.53 23.89
C ILE A 11 -29.53 -4.99 22.51
N VAL A 12 -29.40 -3.67 22.43
CA VAL A 12 -28.80 -3.03 21.25
C VAL A 12 -27.31 -3.37 21.32
N LEU A 13 -26.90 -4.40 20.59
CA LEU A 13 -25.51 -4.66 20.31
C LEU A 13 -25.02 -3.52 19.40
N ILE A 14 -24.48 -2.48 20.01
CA ILE A 14 -23.71 -1.49 19.29
C ILE A 14 -22.41 -2.17 18.90
N THR A 15 -22.37 -2.71 17.69
CA THR A 15 -21.10 -3.14 17.10
C THR A 15 -20.30 -1.87 16.82
N LEU A 16 -19.42 -1.52 17.76
CA LEU A 16 -18.37 -0.54 17.48
C LEU A 16 -17.50 -1.14 16.38
N ALA A 17 -17.65 -0.62 15.17
CA ALA A 17 -16.67 -0.85 14.13
C ALA A 17 -15.37 -0.21 14.58
N LEU A 18 -14.43 -1.02 15.07
CA LEU A 18 -13.08 -0.57 15.43
C LEU A 18 -12.34 -0.26 14.14
N SER A 19 -12.36 1.01 13.73
CA SER A 19 -11.43 1.48 12.70
C SER A 19 -10.02 1.40 13.24
N ALA A 20 -9.10 0.79 12.49
CA ALA A 20 -7.69 0.77 12.86
C ALA A 20 -7.18 2.22 13.05
N PRO A 21 -6.37 2.51 14.09
CA PRO A 21 -5.75 3.82 14.24
C PRO A 21 -4.95 4.19 12.99
N VAL A 22 -4.90 5.48 12.63
CA VAL A 22 -4.13 5.98 11.48
C VAL A 22 -2.66 5.54 11.55
N ALA A 23 -2.07 5.52 12.75
CA ALA A 23 -0.70 5.03 12.96
C ALA A 23 -0.54 3.56 12.56
N ALA A 24 -1.50 2.69 12.89
CA ALA A 24 -1.46 1.28 12.51
C ALA A 24 -1.63 1.09 11.00
N GLN A 25 -2.48 1.88 10.33
CA GLN A 25 -2.61 1.89 8.87
C GLN A 25 -1.30 2.31 8.20
N SER A 26 -0.70 3.39 8.68
CA SER A 26 0.59 3.89 8.17
C SER A 26 1.68 2.85 8.31
N ASP A 27 1.79 2.18 9.46
CA ASP A 27 2.79 1.13 9.70
C ASP A 27 2.59 -0.06 8.77
N GLY A 28 1.37 -0.52 8.58
CA GLY A 28 1.03 -1.61 7.67
C GLY A 28 1.35 -1.29 6.21
N ILE A 29 1.02 -0.08 5.76
CA ILE A 29 1.32 0.41 4.41
C ILE A 29 2.83 0.48 4.18
N ARG A 30 3.59 1.06 5.11
CA ARG A 30 5.05 1.14 5.02
C ARG A 30 5.69 -0.23 5.02
N ALA A 31 5.21 -1.17 5.84
CA ALA A 31 5.71 -2.54 5.88
C ALA A 31 5.53 -3.24 4.52
N THR A 32 4.38 -3.07 3.87
CA THR A 32 4.11 -3.62 2.54
C THR A 32 5.06 -3.06 1.49
N ILE A 33 5.20 -1.74 1.42
CA ILE A 33 6.07 -1.09 0.44
C ILE A 33 7.53 -1.47 0.69
N SER A 34 7.99 -1.43 1.94
CA SER A 34 9.35 -1.82 2.31
C SER A 34 9.65 -3.27 1.98
N GLY A 35 8.70 -4.17 2.23
CA GLY A 35 8.84 -5.59 1.90
C GLY A 35 9.00 -5.80 0.40
N GLN A 36 8.22 -5.10 -0.40
CA GLN A 36 8.36 -5.16 -1.86
C GLN A 36 9.69 -4.58 -2.34
N MET A 37 10.11 -3.44 -1.78
CA MET A 37 11.39 -2.80 -2.13
C MET A 37 12.58 -3.72 -1.81
N ASP A 38 12.54 -4.40 -0.66
CA ASP A 38 13.57 -5.37 -0.27
C ASP A 38 13.60 -6.56 -1.24
N ALA A 39 12.44 -7.07 -1.63
CA ALA A 39 12.33 -8.16 -2.59
C ALA A 39 12.88 -7.77 -3.96
N PHE A 40 12.62 -6.57 -4.43
CA PHE A 40 13.20 -6.06 -5.68
C PHE A 40 14.74 -6.00 -5.63
N ARG A 41 15.31 -5.51 -4.55
CA ARG A 41 16.78 -5.49 -4.38
C ARG A 41 17.40 -6.87 -4.41
N ALA A 42 16.67 -7.86 -3.90
CA ALA A 42 17.09 -9.26 -3.88
C ALA A 42 16.80 -10.01 -5.19
N ASP A 43 16.26 -9.35 -6.20
CA ASP A 43 15.77 -9.97 -7.44
C ASP A 43 14.72 -11.06 -7.21
N ASP A 44 14.02 -10.99 -6.07
CA ASP A 44 12.94 -11.90 -5.69
C ASP A 44 11.60 -11.35 -6.18
N PHE A 45 11.34 -11.51 -7.46
CA PHE A 45 10.14 -10.99 -8.10
C PHE A 45 8.87 -11.75 -7.71
N ASP A 46 8.98 -13.01 -7.30
CA ASP A 46 7.84 -13.76 -6.79
C ASP A 46 7.32 -13.16 -5.49
N THR A 47 8.20 -12.88 -4.55
CA THR A 47 7.84 -12.20 -3.29
C THR A 47 7.33 -10.78 -3.57
N ALA A 48 8.01 -10.03 -4.41
CA ALA A 48 7.61 -8.67 -4.79
C ALA A 48 6.21 -8.64 -5.40
N PHE A 49 5.89 -9.58 -6.27
CA PHE A 49 4.58 -9.73 -6.90
C PHE A 49 3.49 -10.06 -5.87
N GLY A 50 3.84 -10.78 -4.81
CA GLY A 50 2.93 -11.08 -3.70
C GLY A 50 2.36 -9.85 -2.99
N PHE A 51 3.10 -8.74 -2.97
CA PHE A 51 2.66 -7.47 -2.39
C PHE A 51 1.73 -6.66 -3.30
N ALA A 52 1.56 -7.06 -4.56
CA ALA A 52 0.65 -6.42 -5.49
C ALA A 52 -0.80 -6.84 -5.21
N ALA A 53 -1.72 -5.90 -5.36
CA ALA A 53 -3.15 -6.16 -5.22
C ALA A 53 -3.68 -7.03 -6.37
N PRO A 54 -4.88 -7.64 -6.22
CA PRO A 54 -5.43 -8.52 -7.24
C PRO A 54 -5.54 -7.91 -8.64
N ASN A 55 -5.82 -6.62 -8.76
CA ASN A 55 -5.88 -5.93 -10.05
C ASN A 55 -4.54 -5.93 -10.79
N ILE A 56 -3.44 -5.74 -10.06
CA ILE A 56 -2.08 -5.79 -10.63
C ILE A 56 -1.72 -7.23 -11.00
N LYS A 57 -2.00 -8.18 -10.11
CA LYS A 57 -1.75 -9.60 -10.39
C LYS A 57 -2.50 -10.08 -11.63
N SER A 58 -3.74 -9.66 -11.82
CA SER A 58 -4.53 -9.98 -13.01
C SER A 58 -3.97 -9.34 -14.28
N MET A 59 -3.47 -8.10 -14.16
CA MET A 59 -2.91 -7.35 -15.29
C MET A 59 -1.65 -8.01 -15.86
N PHE A 60 -0.74 -8.45 -15.00
CA PHE A 60 0.55 -9.04 -15.41
C PHE A 60 0.51 -10.56 -15.55
N GLY A 61 -0.33 -11.22 -14.77
CA GLY A 61 -0.53 -12.67 -14.77
C GLY A 61 0.57 -13.46 -14.09
N THR A 62 1.83 -13.09 -14.27
CA THR A 62 3.01 -13.78 -13.70
C THR A 62 3.99 -12.81 -13.08
N SER A 63 4.78 -13.30 -12.12
CA SER A 63 5.87 -12.52 -11.53
C SER A 63 6.97 -12.17 -12.54
N ASP A 64 7.20 -13.01 -13.55
CA ASP A 64 8.18 -12.75 -14.59
C ASP A 64 7.79 -11.54 -15.44
N ARG A 65 6.53 -11.44 -15.84
CA ARG A 65 6.02 -10.28 -16.59
C ARG A 65 6.03 -9.01 -15.74
N PHE A 66 5.63 -9.13 -14.51
CA PHE A 66 5.70 -8.05 -13.54
C PHE A 66 7.14 -7.57 -13.34
N GLY A 67 8.07 -8.49 -13.14
CA GLY A 67 9.48 -8.19 -12.98
C GLY A 67 10.10 -7.51 -14.22
N THR A 68 9.74 -7.94 -15.42
CA THR A 68 10.18 -7.29 -16.66
C THR A 68 9.68 -5.85 -16.73
N MET A 69 8.43 -5.62 -16.39
CA MET A 69 7.86 -4.26 -16.36
C MET A 69 8.59 -3.38 -15.35
N VAL A 70 8.85 -3.88 -14.16
CA VAL A 70 9.54 -3.11 -13.11
C VAL A 70 10.98 -2.79 -13.52
N ARG A 71 11.72 -3.75 -14.05
CA ARG A 71 13.09 -3.50 -14.52
C ARG A 71 13.15 -2.45 -15.62
N ASN A 72 12.19 -2.46 -16.52
CA ASN A 72 12.17 -1.53 -17.67
C ASN A 72 11.56 -0.16 -17.32
N GLY A 73 10.46 -0.15 -16.55
CA GLY A 73 9.70 1.07 -16.26
C GLY A 73 10.06 1.75 -14.95
N TYR A 74 10.60 0.99 -13.99
CA TYR A 74 10.87 1.47 -12.63
C TYR A 74 12.26 1.03 -12.15
N PRO A 75 13.33 1.28 -12.93
CA PRO A 75 14.68 0.82 -12.55
C PRO A 75 15.15 1.35 -11.20
N MET A 76 14.71 2.58 -10.81
CA MET A 76 15.02 3.16 -9.51
C MET A 76 14.33 2.41 -8.34
N VAL A 77 13.19 1.79 -8.59
CA VAL A 77 12.46 0.97 -7.61
C VAL A 77 13.12 -0.41 -7.51
N TRP A 78 13.44 -1.01 -8.64
CA TRP A 78 14.12 -2.30 -8.70
C TRP A 78 15.47 -2.25 -7.97
N LYS A 79 16.29 -1.26 -8.25
CA LYS A 79 17.62 -1.04 -7.64
C LYS A 79 17.60 0.16 -6.71
N ASN A 80 16.64 0.19 -5.78
CA ASN A 80 16.56 1.26 -4.80
C ASN A 80 17.72 1.18 -3.80
N ALA A 81 18.30 2.33 -3.46
CA ALA A 81 19.32 2.43 -2.41
C ALA A 81 18.70 2.80 -1.07
N ASN A 82 17.70 3.70 -1.07
CA ASN A 82 17.02 4.13 0.12
C ASN A 82 15.59 4.56 -0.20
N VAL A 83 14.68 4.37 0.74
CA VAL A 83 13.27 4.76 0.61
C VAL A 83 12.90 5.62 1.81
N ARG A 84 12.32 6.79 1.54
CA ARG A 84 11.79 7.68 2.55
C ARG A 84 10.29 7.83 2.36
N TYR A 85 9.52 7.60 3.42
CA TYR A 85 8.08 7.78 3.42
C TYR A 85 7.74 9.24 3.68
N LEU A 86 6.93 9.80 2.79
CA LEU A 86 6.44 11.16 2.88
C LEU A 86 4.96 11.14 3.32
N GLU A 87 4.13 12.00 2.75
CA GLU A 87 2.73 12.15 3.17
C GLU A 87 1.89 10.93 2.80
N LEU A 88 1.05 10.47 3.72
CA LEU A 88 -0.05 9.54 3.48
C LEU A 88 -1.35 10.34 3.38
N ARG A 89 -2.07 10.24 2.26
CA ARG A 89 -3.26 11.03 1.98
C ARG A 89 -4.41 10.14 1.55
N GLU A 90 -5.61 10.58 1.86
CA GLU A 90 -6.82 10.02 1.28
C GLU A 90 -7.28 10.90 0.12
N LEU A 91 -7.40 10.31 -1.09
CA LEU A 91 -7.84 10.96 -2.30
C LEU A 91 -8.95 10.12 -2.95
N SER A 92 -10.14 10.70 -3.09
CA SER A 92 -11.30 10.02 -3.71
C SER A 92 -11.57 8.62 -3.11
N GLY A 93 -11.47 8.50 -1.79
CA GLY A 93 -11.72 7.26 -1.06
C GLY A 93 -10.58 6.26 -1.04
N ASN A 94 -9.43 6.56 -1.66
CA ASN A 94 -8.25 5.70 -1.68
C ASN A 94 -7.11 6.31 -0.87
N LEU A 95 -6.32 5.45 -0.24
CA LEU A 95 -5.11 5.86 0.47
C LEU A 95 -3.91 5.84 -0.48
N TRP A 96 -3.20 6.96 -0.51
CA TRP A 96 -2.01 7.16 -1.32
C TRP A 96 -0.82 7.50 -0.44
N GLN A 97 0.22 6.68 -0.51
CA GLN A 97 1.48 6.89 0.20
C GLN A 97 2.52 7.45 -0.75
N MET A 98 2.92 8.69 -0.51
CA MET A 98 4.03 9.31 -1.23
C MET A 98 5.35 8.80 -0.68
N VAL A 99 6.27 8.44 -1.57
CA VAL A 99 7.62 8.00 -1.22
C VAL A 99 8.67 8.74 -2.04
N GLN A 100 9.83 8.95 -1.42
CA GLN A 100 11.04 9.36 -2.09
C GLN A 100 11.94 8.13 -2.21
N VAL A 101 12.32 7.79 -3.42
CA VAL A 101 13.23 6.68 -3.71
C VAL A 101 14.57 7.25 -4.16
N GLU A 102 15.63 6.88 -3.45
CA GLU A 102 16.99 7.15 -3.87
C GLU A 102 17.49 5.97 -4.70
N ALA A 103 17.91 6.25 -5.93
CA ALA A 103 18.52 5.27 -6.82
C ALA A 103 19.99 5.04 -6.47
N GLN A 104 20.60 3.99 -7.04
CA GLN A 104 22.00 3.66 -6.81
C GLN A 104 22.97 4.74 -7.31
N ASP A 105 22.57 5.53 -8.30
CA ASP A 105 23.34 6.67 -8.82
C ASP A 105 23.19 7.95 -7.97
N GLY A 106 22.43 7.89 -6.87
CA GLY A 106 22.17 9.01 -5.98
C GLY A 106 21.04 9.93 -6.41
N SER A 107 20.38 9.67 -7.53
CA SER A 107 19.21 10.45 -7.96
C SER A 107 18.00 10.17 -7.10
N PHE A 108 17.14 11.19 -6.92
CA PHE A 108 15.90 11.06 -6.17
C PHE A 108 14.71 11.02 -7.11
N HIS A 109 13.78 10.11 -6.80
CA HIS A 109 12.53 9.93 -7.53
C HIS A 109 11.35 9.94 -6.57
N TYR A 110 10.24 10.53 -7.00
CA TYR A 110 9.04 10.63 -6.18
C TYR A 110 7.93 9.79 -6.80
N LEU A 111 7.35 8.91 -6.00
CA LEU A 111 6.30 8.00 -6.43
C LEU A 111 5.13 8.06 -5.45
N ASP A 112 3.96 7.78 -5.96
CA ASP A 112 2.72 7.71 -5.19
C ASP A 112 2.13 6.31 -5.30
N TYR A 113 1.93 5.67 -4.16
CA TYR A 113 1.45 4.29 -4.05
C TYR A 113 0.01 4.28 -3.59
N MET A 114 -0.91 3.81 -4.43
CA MET A 114 -2.28 3.56 -4.01
C MET A 114 -2.35 2.22 -3.29
N MET A 115 -2.83 2.26 -2.05
CA MET A 115 -2.87 1.11 -1.16
C MET A 115 -4.31 0.65 -0.94
N VAL A 116 -4.50 -0.65 -0.95
CA VAL A 116 -5.78 -1.28 -0.61
C VAL A 116 -5.57 -2.32 0.48
N GLU A 117 -6.52 -2.40 1.39
CA GLU A 117 -6.55 -3.44 2.40
C GLU A 117 -7.30 -4.65 1.87
N THR A 118 -6.68 -5.83 1.95
CA THR A 118 -7.23 -7.10 1.51
C THR A 118 -7.20 -8.12 2.65
N GLU A 119 -7.70 -9.32 2.43
CA GLU A 119 -7.58 -10.42 3.38
C GLU A 119 -6.11 -10.76 3.70
N ASN A 120 -5.19 -10.43 2.79
CA ASN A 120 -3.75 -10.63 2.96
C ASN A 120 -3.03 -9.37 3.48
N GLY A 121 -3.75 -8.43 4.07
CA GLY A 121 -3.23 -7.16 4.55
C GLY A 121 -3.18 -6.08 3.48
N TRP A 122 -2.34 -5.09 3.69
CA TRP A 122 -2.15 -3.99 2.73
C TRP A 122 -1.44 -4.47 1.48
N GLN A 123 -1.97 -4.09 0.32
CA GLN A 123 -1.40 -4.44 -0.99
C GLN A 123 -1.39 -3.21 -1.91
N ILE A 124 -0.48 -3.21 -2.87
CA ILE A 124 -0.24 -2.10 -3.79
C ILE A 124 -1.15 -2.26 -5.01
N ALA A 125 -2.04 -1.29 -5.23
CA ALA A 125 -3.02 -1.29 -6.32
C ALA A 125 -2.65 -0.39 -7.50
N ALA A 126 -1.79 0.61 -7.28
CA ALA A 126 -1.27 1.49 -8.32
C ALA A 126 0.02 2.17 -7.86
N VAL A 127 0.85 2.54 -8.81
CA VAL A 127 2.04 3.36 -8.58
C VAL A 127 2.10 4.42 -9.67
N GLN A 128 2.30 5.67 -9.27
CA GLN A 128 2.42 6.80 -10.18
C GLN A 128 3.72 7.55 -9.92
N PHE A 129 4.35 8.05 -10.97
CA PHE A 129 5.44 8.99 -10.83
C PHE A 129 4.89 10.38 -10.46
N LEU A 130 5.59 11.03 -9.54
CA LEU A 130 5.30 12.41 -9.17
C LEU A 130 6.47 13.31 -9.58
N PRO A 131 6.21 14.61 -9.88
CA PRO A 131 7.28 15.57 -10.05
C PRO A 131 8.01 15.79 -8.73
N ASP A 132 9.28 16.20 -8.80
CA ASP A 132 10.04 16.58 -7.61
C ASP A 132 9.34 17.75 -6.91
N PRO A 133 8.93 17.62 -5.62
CA PRO A 133 8.26 18.68 -4.88
C PRO A 133 9.10 19.95 -4.70
N GLY A 134 10.43 19.84 -4.83
CA GLY A 134 11.36 20.98 -4.76
C GLY A 134 11.51 21.75 -6.06
N VAL A 135 10.99 21.26 -7.18
CA VAL A 135 11.08 21.86 -8.50
C VAL A 135 9.75 22.51 -8.87
N GLY A 136 9.75 23.81 -9.12
CA GLY A 136 8.55 24.54 -9.56
C GLY A 136 7.91 25.40 -8.47
N ALA A 137 8.64 25.67 -7.43
CA ALA A 137 8.28 26.72 -6.49
C ALA A 137 8.52 28.10 -7.11
#